data_5f09cc99e3521005239bcab8818b3fff
#
_entry.id   5f09cc99e3521005239bcab8818b3fff
#
_cell.length_a   1.000
_cell.length_b   1.000
_cell.length_c   1.000
_cell.angle_alpha   90.00
_cell.angle_beta   90.00
_cell.angle_gamma   90.00
#
_symmetry.space_group_name_H-M   'P 1'
#
loop_
_entity.id
_entity.type
_entity.pdbx_description
1 polymer ?
#
loop_
_entity_poly.entity_id
_entity_poly.type
_entity_poly.pdbx_seq_one_letter_code
_entity_poly.pdbx_strand_id
1 'polypeptide(L)'
;ILSHSHQRGSLIFGFIPIFNNEGVVSIFRLKDHVDRLFNSCTSAGIPLDYSREEIHFAIKETVRKNPGSKFVKISVYISSIEVDVVPQDPFSTVAIASYDPQKDIISKNTQPFHSSKELSVWLEKEKHQRRSDIIPPQIKIAGNYTSSMMAKWQARRNGYDEIILTDENGFITEAPTSNVFIVNNNGTLLTAPEKEVLYGITRKSILEIADNEGIKAKVERIPLSELENAKEVFITSSSHFVCPVI
;
A
#
# COMPACT_ATOMS: atom_id res chain seq x y z
N ILE A 1 -10.09 -18.10 -14.10
CA ILE A 1 -10.56 -17.01 -15.00
C ILE A 1 -11.97 -16.55 -14.62
N LEU A 2 -12.90 -17.46 -14.29
CA LEU A 2 -14.32 -17.13 -14.03
C LEU A 2 -14.59 -16.69 -12.58
N SER A 3 -13.62 -16.69 -11.68
CA SER A 3 -13.83 -16.21 -10.32
C SER A 3 -14.20 -14.73 -10.29
N HIS A 4 -15.04 -14.34 -9.37
CA HIS A 4 -15.49 -12.95 -9.21
C HIS A 4 -14.31 -11.99 -9.08
N SER A 5 -13.33 -12.33 -8.26
CA SER A 5 -12.16 -11.46 -8.05
C SER A 5 -11.31 -11.27 -9.31
N HIS A 6 -11.18 -12.29 -10.16
CA HIS A 6 -10.45 -12.14 -11.42
C HIS A 6 -11.17 -11.19 -12.39
N GLN A 7 -12.50 -11.23 -12.39
CA GLN A 7 -13.31 -10.41 -13.29
C GLN A 7 -13.54 -8.98 -12.79
N ARG A 8 -13.59 -8.76 -11.45
CA ARG A 8 -14.06 -7.50 -10.84
C ARG A 8 -13.02 -6.79 -9.98
N GLY A 9 -11.85 -7.40 -9.76
CA GLY A 9 -10.82 -6.83 -8.88
C GLY A 9 -11.19 -6.85 -7.38
N SER A 10 -12.16 -7.66 -6.98
CA SER A 10 -12.61 -7.85 -5.59
C SER A 10 -11.61 -8.72 -4.79
N LEU A 11 -10.38 -8.25 -4.70
CA LEU A 11 -9.26 -8.93 -4.02
C LEU A 11 -8.66 -7.99 -3.00
N ILE A 12 -8.69 -8.39 -1.74
CA ILE A 12 -7.99 -7.71 -0.65
C ILE A 12 -6.60 -8.32 -0.51
N PHE A 13 -5.57 -7.50 -0.29
CA PHE A 13 -4.21 -8.01 -0.15
C PHE A 13 -3.37 -7.29 0.90
N GLY A 14 -2.36 -8.00 1.39
CA GLY A 14 -1.31 -7.48 2.24
C GLY A 14 0.08 -7.71 1.65
N PHE A 15 1.01 -6.82 1.96
CA PHE A 15 2.43 -6.96 1.66
C PHE A 15 3.21 -6.67 2.94
N ILE A 16 3.94 -7.65 3.45
CA ILE A 16 4.48 -7.65 4.81
C ILE A 16 5.98 -7.93 4.75
N PRO A 17 6.84 -7.02 5.22
CA PRO A 17 8.29 -7.23 5.26
C PRO A 17 8.70 -8.30 6.29
N ILE A 18 9.76 -9.02 5.96
CA ILE A 18 10.45 -9.97 6.84
C ILE A 18 11.87 -9.46 7.03
N PHE A 19 12.32 -9.42 8.28
CA PHE A 19 13.70 -9.12 8.65
C PHE A 19 14.37 -10.37 9.19
N ASN A 20 15.66 -10.49 8.91
CA ASN A 20 16.52 -11.51 9.49
C ASN A 20 17.75 -10.83 10.07
N ASN A 21 17.79 -10.75 11.39
CA ASN A 21 18.92 -10.20 12.13
C ASN A 21 19.62 -11.37 12.84
N GLU A 22 20.81 -11.72 12.35
CA GLU A 22 21.67 -12.77 12.94
C GLU A 22 20.93 -14.10 13.20
N GLY A 23 20.08 -14.50 12.25
CA GLY A 23 19.31 -15.74 12.33
C GLY A 23 17.95 -15.61 13.03
N VAL A 24 17.66 -14.47 13.64
CA VAL A 24 16.34 -14.19 14.21
C VAL A 24 15.44 -13.60 13.14
N VAL A 25 14.44 -14.39 12.72
CA VAL A 25 13.45 -13.98 11.72
C VAL A 25 12.29 -13.26 12.40
N SER A 26 12.00 -12.04 11.97
CA SER A 26 10.87 -11.25 12.44
C SER A 26 9.99 -10.79 11.27
N ILE A 27 8.67 -10.78 11.48
CA ILE A 27 7.69 -10.31 10.50
C ILE A 27 7.21 -8.93 10.96
N PHE A 28 7.48 -7.92 10.16
CA PHE A 28 7.25 -6.53 10.55
C PHE A 28 5.78 -6.25 10.80
N ARG A 29 5.43 -5.87 12.04
CA ARG A 29 4.09 -5.44 12.47
C ARG A 29 2.98 -6.38 11.98
N LEU A 30 3.20 -7.69 12.08
CA LEU A 30 2.29 -8.71 11.58
C LEU A 30 0.85 -8.49 12.04
N LYS A 31 0.67 -8.13 13.33
CA LYS A 31 -0.67 -7.85 13.88
C LYS A 31 -1.37 -6.70 13.14
N ASP A 32 -0.71 -5.57 12.93
CA ASP A 32 -1.31 -4.42 12.23
C ASP A 32 -1.68 -4.76 10.77
N HIS A 33 -0.84 -5.55 10.09
CA HIS A 33 -1.13 -6.01 8.74
C HIS A 33 -2.35 -6.94 8.68
N VAL A 34 -2.49 -7.86 9.62
CA VAL A 34 -3.63 -8.77 9.69
C VAL A 34 -4.90 -8.00 10.08
N ASP A 35 -4.83 -7.09 11.05
CA ASP A 35 -5.99 -6.25 11.43
C ASP A 35 -6.48 -5.42 10.24
N ARG A 36 -5.57 -4.81 9.47
CA ARG A 36 -5.95 -4.09 8.25
C ARG A 36 -6.54 -5.00 7.17
N LEU A 37 -6.05 -6.23 7.03
CA LEU A 37 -6.62 -7.21 6.10
C LEU A 37 -8.09 -7.49 6.45
N PHE A 38 -8.37 -7.79 7.71
CA PHE A 38 -9.73 -8.04 8.19
C PHE A 38 -10.64 -6.82 8.03
N ASN A 39 -10.17 -5.64 8.42
CA ASN A 39 -10.93 -4.40 8.25
C ASN A 39 -11.25 -4.14 6.76
N SER A 40 -10.31 -4.40 5.86
CA SER A 40 -10.54 -4.25 4.42
C SER A 40 -11.56 -5.27 3.90
N CYS A 41 -11.50 -6.52 4.34
CA CYS A 41 -12.49 -7.55 3.98
C CYS A 41 -13.89 -7.15 4.45
N THR A 42 -14.04 -6.76 5.72
CA THR A 42 -15.33 -6.31 6.30
C THR A 42 -15.87 -5.11 5.53
N SER A 43 -15.04 -4.08 5.28
CA SER A 43 -15.48 -2.86 4.59
C SER A 43 -15.85 -3.09 3.13
N ALA A 44 -15.25 -4.09 2.48
CA ALA A 44 -15.52 -4.45 1.09
C ALA A 44 -16.61 -5.52 0.93
N GLY A 45 -17.17 -6.05 2.04
CA GLY A 45 -18.15 -7.14 2.02
C GLY A 45 -17.57 -8.47 1.49
N ILE A 46 -16.26 -8.69 1.61
CA ILE A 46 -15.60 -9.93 1.21
C ILE A 46 -15.58 -10.88 2.41
N PRO A 47 -16.21 -12.06 2.32
CA PRO A 47 -16.25 -13.01 3.43
C PRO A 47 -14.83 -13.51 3.75
N LEU A 48 -14.54 -13.70 5.03
CA LEU A 48 -13.29 -14.27 5.51
C LEU A 48 -13.60 -15.17 6.71
N ASP A 49 -13.66 -16.47 6.48
CA ASP A 49 -14.10 -17.48 7.44
C ASP A 49 -12.98 -17.95 8.40
N TYR A 50 -11.80 -17.33 8.30
CA TYR A 50 -10.67 -17.62 9.19
C TYR A 50 -10.59 -16.59 10.32
N SER A 51 -10.15 -17.03 11.49
CA SER A 51 -9.78 -16.15 12.60
C SER A 51 -8.46 -15.41 12.33
N ARG A 52 -8.21 -14.34 13.10
CA ARG A 52 -6.91 -13.62 13.03
C ARG A 52 -5.75 -14.54 13.43
N GLU A 53 -5.98 -15.40 14.42
CA GLU A 53 -5.02 -16.36 14.94
C GLU A 53 -4.61 -17.39 13.88
N GLU A 54 -5.57 -17.91 13.12
CA GLU A 54 -5.31 -18.83 12.01
C GLU A 54 -4.50 -18.17 10.90
N ILE A 55 -4.84 -16.94 10.53
CA ILE A 55 -4.07 -16.17 9.53
C ILE A 55 -2.66 -15.88 10.03
N HIS A 56 -2.49 -15.49 11.30
CA HIS A 56 -1.18 -15.29 11.92
C HIS A 56 -0.34 -16.56 11.88
N PHE A 57 -0.94 -17.68 12.25
CA PHE A 57 -0.27 -18.98 12.23
C PHE A 57 0.14 -19.37 10.80
N ALA A 58 -0.77 -19.26 9.84
CA ALA A 58 -0.52 -19.61 8.44
C ALA A 58 0.62 -18.76 7.83
N ILE A 59 0.67 -17.45 8.13
CA ILE A 59 1.75 -16.56 7.68
C ILE A 59 3.09 -17.02 8.28
N LYS A 60 3.15 -17.24 9.60
CA LYS A 60 4.38 -17.68 10.28
C LYS A 60 4.88 -19.01 9.73
N GLU A 61 3.99 -19.98 9.52
CA GLU A 61 4.35 -21.29 8.94
C GLU A 61 4.84 -21.17 7.49
N THR A 62 4.22 -20.29 6.70
CA THR A 62 4.69 -20.02 5.32
C THR A 62 6.11 -19.46 5.34
N VAL A 63 6.39 -18.49 6.21
CA VAL A 63 7.74 -17.91 6.35
C VAL A 63 8.74 -18.97 6.83
N ARG A 64 8.38 -19.78 7.84
CA ARG A 64 9.23 -20.84 8.37
C ARG A 64 9.62 -21.86 7.31
N LYS A 65 8.69 -22.20 6.41
CA LYS A 65 8.92 -23.19 5.32
C LYS A 65 9.68 -22.60 4.13
N ASN A 66 9.84 -21.29 4.06
CA ASN A 66 10.54 -20.61 2.97
C ASN A 66 11.68 -19.72 3.53
N PRO A 67 12.76 -20.32 4.04
CA PRO A 67 13.87 -19.56 4.62
C PRO A 67 14.53 -18.66 3.58
N GLY A 68 14.94 -17.46 4.01
CA GLY A 68 15.53 -16.45 3.14
C GLY A 68 14.54 -15.55 2.41
N SER A 69 13.23 -15.77 2.57
CA SER A 69 12.21 -14.85 2.08
C SER A 69 12.33 -13.48 2.76
N LYS A 70 12.04 -12.43 2.01
CA LYS A 70 12.09 -11.02 2.49
C LYS A 70 10.71 -10.39 2.63
N PHE A 71 9.70 -10.98 2.00
CA PHE A 71 8.34 -10.48 2.04
C PHE A 71 7.31 -11.61 2.07
N VAL A 72 6.17 -11.30 2.70
CA VAL A 72 4.94 -12.09 2.57
C VAL A 72 3.95 -11.28 1.75
N LYS A 73 3.33 -11.92 0.78
CA LYS A 73 2.09 -11.46 0.14
C LYS A 73 0.95 -12.36 0.59
N ILE A 74 -0.10 -11.77 1.15
CA ILE A 74 -1.36 -12.44 1.46
C ILE A 74 -2.44 -11.84 0.60
N SER A 75 -3.34 -12.66 0.10
CA SER A 75 -4.50 -12.24 -0.69
C SER A 75 -5.74 -12.99 -0.22
N VAL A 76 -6.84 -12.25 -0.07
CA VAL A 76 -8.19 -12.79 0.16
C VAL A 76 -9.00 -12.42 -1.07
N TYR A 77 -9.52 -13.40 -1.77
CA TYR A 77 -10.24 -13.17 -3.01
C TYR A 77 -11.48 -14.07 -3.10
N ILE A 78 -12.54 -13.53 -3.68
CA ILE A 78 -13.75 -14.30 -3.98
C ILE A 78 -13.45 -15.25 -5.13
N SER A 79 -13.32 -16.53 -4.81
CA SER A 79 -12.97 -17.59 -5.74
C SER A 79 -14.18 -18.24 -6.43
N SER A 80 -15.39 -18.04 -5.88
CA SER A 80 -16.64 -18.48 -6.49
C SER A 80 -16.84 -17.89 -7.88
N ILE A 81 -17.53 -18.65 -8.73
CA ILE A 81 -17.90 -18.24 -10.08
C ILE A 81 -19.22 -17.48 -9.98
N GLU A 82 -19.15 -16.19 -10.22
CA GLU A 82 -20.27 -15.28 -10.10
C GLU A 82 -20.46 -14.50 -11.40
N VAL A 83 -21.71 -14.30 -11.80
CA VAL A 83 -22.07 -13.57 -13.02
C VAL A 83 -22.32 -12.09 -12.70
N ASP A 84 -22.93 -11.80 -11.56
CA ASP A 84 -23.33 -10.45 -11.17
C ASP A 84 -22.13 -9.64 -10.59
N VAL A 85 -22.31 -8.34 -10.51
CA VAL A 85 -21.38 -7.40 -9.83
C VAL A 85 -21.39 -7.67 -8.33
N VAL A 86 -22.56 -7.94 -7.74
CA VAL A 86 -22.72 -8.38 -6.36
C VAL A 86 -22.81 -9.90 -6.36
N PRO A 87 -21.83 -10.61 -5.75
CA PRO A 87 -21.87 -12.06 -5.69
C PRO A 87 -23.05 -12.53 -4.82
N GLN A 88 -23.77 -13.55 -5.27
CA GLN A 88 -24.96 -14.05 -4.57
C GLN A 88 -24.63 -15.08 -3.48
N ASP A 89 -23.62 -15.90 -3.73
CA ASP A 89 -23.13 -16.92 -2.79
C ASP A 89 -21.59 -16.88 -2.71
N PRO A 90 -21.02 -15.77 -2.19
CA PRO A 90 -19.57 -15.59 -2.23
C PRO A 90 -18.88 -16.50 -1.22
N PHE A 91 -17.88 -17.24 -1.69
CA PHE A 91 -16.87 -17.81 -0.82
C PHE A 91 -15.49 -17.31 -1.22
N SER A 92 -14.64 -17.11 -0.22
CA SER A 92 -13.31 -16.58 -0.43
C SER A 92 -12.23 -17.64 -0.23
N THR A 93 -11.11 -17.41 -0.88
CA THR A 93 -9.88 -18.19 -0.69
C THR A 93 -8.78 -17.27 -0.21
N VAL A 94 -7.98 -17.77 0.73
CA VAL A 94 -6.76 -17.10 1.20
C VAL A 94 -5.55 -17.73 0.54
N ALA A 95 -4.73 -16.91 -0.11
CA ALA A 95 -3.45 -17.31 -0.66
C ALA A 95 -2.32 -16.55 0.05
N ILE A 96 -1.29 -17.30 0.51
CA ILE A 96 -0.13 -16.73 1.19
C ILE A 96 1.13 -17.21 0.45
N ALA A 97 1.98 -16.26 0.06
CA ALA A 97 3.28 -16.54 -0.52
C ALA A 97 4.36 -15.78 0.25
N SER A 98 5.48 -16.41 0.53
CA SER A 98 6.68 -15.71 1.01
C SER A 98 7.82 -15.90 0.02
N TYR A 99 8.56 -14.82 -0.28
CA TYR A 99 9.51 -14.78 -1.38
C TYR A 99 10.55 -13.66 -1.22
N ASP A 100 11.62 -13.74 -2.00
CA ASP A 100 12.60 -12.66 -2.19
C ASP A 100 12.33 -12.00 -3.56
N PRO A 101 11.84 -10.73 -3.61
CA PRO A 101 11.56 -10.07 -4.89
C PRO A 101 12.76 -10.00 -5.83
N GLN A 102 13.96 -9.78 -5.30
CA GLN A 102 15.17 -9.70 -6.11
C GLN A 102 15.46 -11.04 -6.79
N LYS A 103 15.42 -12.14 -6.02
CA LYS A 103 15.74 -13.47 -6.49
C LYS A 103 14.63 -14.08 -7.34
N ASP A 104 13.39 -13.92 -6.90
CA ASP A 104 12.27 -14.70 -7.44
C ASP A 104 11.54 -13.98 -8.59
N ILE A 105 11.67 -12.64 -8.70
CA ILE A 105 10.97 -11.81 -9.68
C ILE A 105 11.95 -10.98 -10.51
N ILE A 106 12.68 -10.04 -9.88
CA ILE A 106 13.45 -9.00 -10.58
C ILE A 106 14.55 -9.61 -11.43
N SER A 107 15.31 -10.56 -10.88
CA SER A 107 16.40 -11.24 -11.62
C SER A 107 15.93 -12.05 -12.83
N LYS A 108 14.65 -12.36 -12.92
CA LYS A 108 14.03 -13.12 -14.02
C LYS A 108 13.36 -12.22 -15.06
N ASN A 109 13.22 -10.93 -14.79
CA ASN A 109 12.63 -9.98 -15.73
C ASN A 109 13.65 -9.56 -16.79
N THR A 110 13.19 -9.45 -18.03
CA THR A 110 14.01 -8.99 -19.15
C THR A 110 14.25 -7.49 -19.16
N GLN A 111 13.43 -6.72 -18.44
CA GLN A 111 13.55 -5.27 -18.30
C GLN A 111 14.18 -4.94 -16.94
N PRO A 112 15.12 -3.99 -16.88
CA PRO A 112 15.70 -3.55 -15.63
C PRO A 112 14.61 -2.94 -14.73
N PHE A 113 14.61 -3.32 -13.46
CA PHE A 113 13.79 -2.69 -12.46
C PHE A 113 14.47 -1.38 -12.04
N HIS A 114 13.80 -0.26 -12.33
CA HIS A 114 14.30 1.05 -11.88
C HIS A 114 14.13 1.15 -10.35
N SER A 115 15.24 1.03 -9.64
CA SER A 115 15.32 1.35 -8.22
C SER A 115 16.20 2.58 -8.05
N SER A 116 15.62 3.76 -8.20
CA SER A 116 16.27 5.00 -7.79
C SER A 116 16.24 5.11 -6.27
N LYS A 117 17.32 5.63 -5.67
CA LYS A 117 17.36 5.96 -4.23
C LYS A 117 16.45 7.15 -3.91
N GLU A 118 16.21 7.98 -4.90
CA GLU A 118 15.38 9.18 -4.87
C GLU A 118 14.44 9.13 -6.06
N LEU A 119 13.22 9.62 -5.91
CA LEU A 119 12.19 9.54 -6.95
C LEU A 119 11.81 10.92 -7.46
N SER A 120 11.86 11.08 -8.79
CA SER A 120 11.19 12.20 -9.46
C SER A 120 9.69 11.90 -9.53
N VAL A 121 8.85 12.89 -9.15
CA VAL A 121 7.41 12.68 -9.08
C VAL A 121 6.64 13.62 -9.98
N TRP A 122 5.59 13.09 -10.60
CA TRP A 122 4.56 13.86 -11.30
C TRP A 122 3.40 14.12 -10.34
N LEU A 123 2.96 15.37 -10.26
CA LEU A 123 1.76 15.72 -9.51
C LEU A 123 0.53 15.56 -10.39
N GLU A 124 -0.33 14.60 -10.08
CA GLU A 124 -1.56 14.33 -10.82
C GLU A 124 -2.71 15.16 -10.24
N LYS A 125 -3.14 16.16 -11.01
CA LYS A 125 -4.15 17.15 -10.56
C LYS A 125 -5.53 16.95 -11.20
N GLU A 126 -5.63 16.26 -12.35
CA GLU A 126 -6.79 16.43 -13.19
C GLU A 126 -7.62 15.14 -13.42
N LYS A 127 -6.99 14.01 -13.66
CA LYS A 127 -7.68 12.84 -14.24
C LYS A 127 -7.85 11.66 -13.31
N HIS A 128 -6.90 11.42 -12.42
CA HIS A 128 -6.82 10.21 -11.62
C HIS A 128 -6.75 10.53 -10.14
N GLN A 129 -7.60 11.45 -9.72
CA GLN A 129 -7.70 11.87 -8.33
C GLN A 129 -8.11 10.71 -7.41
N ARG A 130 -7.67 10.78 -6.17
CA ARG A 130 -8.07 9.83 -5.13
C ARG A 130 -9.43 10.23 -4.56
N ARG A 131 -10.48 9.59 -5.03
CA ARG A 131 -11.85 9.89 -4.62
C ARG A 131 -12.34 8.89 -3.58
N SER A 132 -12.59 9.40 -2.38
CA SER A 132 -13.06 8.60 -1.24
C SER A 132 -14.52 8.20 -1.33
N ASP A 133 -15.28 8.86 -2.18
CA ASP A 133 -16.71 8.61 -2.44
C ASP A 133 -16.98 7.50 -3.47
N ILE A 134 -15.94 7.03 -4.18
CA ILE A 134 -16.07 5.93 -5.16
C ILE A 134 -15.65 4.60 -4.53
N ILE A 135 -14.40 4.48 -4.12
CA ILE A 135 -13.91 3.35 -3.33
C ILE A 135 -13.13 3.93 -2.15
N PRO A 136 -13.55 3.66 -0.90
CA PRO A 136 -12.85 4.18 0.26
C PRO A 136 -11.35 3.84 0.22
N PRO A 137 -10.46 4.83 0.32
CA PRO A 137 -9.02 4.62 0.16
C PRO A 137 -8.41 3.74 1.27
N GLN A 138 -9.09 3.61 2.41
CA GLN A 138 -8.67 2.76 3.52
C GLN A 138 -8.72 1.26 3.17
N ILE A 139 -9.52 0.88 2.17
CA ILE A 139 -9.67 -0.51 1.74
C ILE A 139 -8.51 -0.89 0.82
N LYS A 140 -7.69 -1.85 1.24
CA LYS A 140 -6.59 -2.35 0.42
C LYS A 140 -7.06 -3.37 -0.62
N ILE A 141 -7.92 -2.92 -1.54
CA ILE A 141 -8.53 -3.70 -2.60
C ILE A 141 -7.83 -3.46 -3.95
N ALA A 142 -7.67 -4.52 -4.75
CA ALA A 142 -6.95 -4.45 -6.03
C ALA A 142 -7.57 -3.46 -7.02
N GLY A 143 -8.89 -3.34 -7.06
CA GLY A 143 -9.60 -2.41 -7.93
C GLY A 143 -9.16 -0.94 -7.78
N ASN A 144 -8.73 -0.54 -6.58
CA ASN A 144 -8.25 0.82 -6.32
C ASN A 144 -6.96 1.20 -7.08
N TYR A 145 -6.22 0.20 -7.59
CA TYR A 145 -4.90 0.44 -8.21
C TYR A 145 -4.97 0.70 -9.71
N THR A 146 -6.09 0.42 -10.37
CA THR A 146 -6.22 0.54 -11.82
C THR A 146 -6.13 1.99 -12.29
N SER A 147 -6.83 2.92 -11.62
CA SER A 147 -6.79 4.35 -11.98
C SER A 147 -5.38 4.91 -11.82
N SER A 148 -4.76 4.70 -10.66
CA SER A 148 -3.40 5.17 -10.39
C SER A 148 -2.34 4.51 -11.29
N MET A 149 -2.56 3.28 -11.73
CA MET A 149 -1.69 2.61 -12.72
C MET A 149 -1.69 3.37 -14.05
N MET A 150 -2.84 3.81 -14.53
CA MET A 150 -2.94 4.57 -15.79
C MET A 150 -2.22 5.92 -15.69
N ALA A 151 -2.41 6.64 -14.58
CA ALA A 151 -1.72 7.90 -14.32
C ALA A 151 -0.18 7.69 -14.24
N LYS A 152 0.26 6.68 -13.52
CA LYS A 152 1.68 6.36 -13.41
C LYS A 152 2.30 5.97 -14.75
N TRP A 153 1.58 5.29 -15.62
CA TRP A 153 2.05 5.02 -16.99
C TRP A 153 2.29 6.32 -17.77
N GLN A 154 1.40 7.28 -17.67
CA GLN A 154 1.57 8.58 -18.32
C GLN A 154 2.79 9.31 -17.76
N ALA A 155 2.95 9.37 -16.45
CA ALA A 155 4.09 9.98 -15.78
C ALA A 155 5.43 9.37 -16.23
N ARG A 156 5.51 8.03 -16.29
CA ARG A 156 6.71 7.32 -16.77
C ARG A 156 7.07 7.64 -18.21
N ARG A 157 6.08 7.80 -19.10
CA ARG A 157 6.34 8.23 -20.50
C ARG A 157 6.91 9.65 -20.56
N ASN A 158 6.65 10.47 -19.55
CA ASN A 158 7.18 11.82 -19.40
C ASN A 158 8.48 11.88 -18.57
N GLY A 159 9.07 10.73 -18.22
CA GLY A 159 10.35 10.65 -17.54
C GLY A 159 10.30 10.70 -16.02
N TYR A 160 9.12 10.59 -15.40
CA TYR A 160 8.95 10.57 -13.95
C TYR A 160 8.88 9.14 -13.40
N ASP A 161 9.37 8.93 -12.20
CA ASP A 161 9.42 7.60 -11.55
C ASP A 161 8.09 7.24 -10.88
N GLU A 162 7.44 8.24 -10.25
CA GLU A 162 6.24 8.06 -9.46
C GLU A 162 5.27 9.23 -9.65
N ILE A 163 4.08 9.10 -9.07
CA ILE A 163 3.08 10.18 -9.03
C ILE A 163 2.63 10.45 -7.60
N ILE A 164 2.26 11.69 -7.35
CA ILE A 164 1.49 12.08 -6.16
C ILE A 164 0.08 12.44 -6.63
N LEU A 165 -0.91 11.91 -5.94
CA LEU A 165 -2.33 12.10 -6.24
C LEU A 165 -2.91 13.22 -5.38
N THR A 166 -3.89 13.93 -5.92
CA THR A 166 -4.74 14.85 -5.18
C THR A 166 -6.15 14.28 -4.99
N ASP A 167 -6.91 14.85 -4.07
CA ASP A 167 -8.36 14.67 -4.02
C ASP A 167 -9.07 15.61 -5.01
N GLU A 168 -10.41 15.54 -5.06
CA GLU A 168 -11.25 16.38 -5.92
C GLU A 168 -11.21 17.88 -5.57
N ASN A 169 -10.67 18.24 -4.42
CA ASN A 169 -10.50 19.62 -3.96
C ASN A 169 -9.06 20.14 -4.14
N GLY A 170 -8.17 19.31 -4.70
CA GLY A 170 -6.77 19.64 -4.96
C GLY A 170 -5.83 19.48 -3.76
N PHE A 171 -6.27 18.85 -2.67
CA PHE A 171 -5.38 18.52 -1.55
C PHE A 171 -4.55 17.28 -1.86
N ILE A 172 -3.30 17.29 -1.42
CA ILE A 172 -2.38 16.14 -1.53
C ILE A 172 -2.93 14.97 -0.72
N THR A 173 -2.96 13.80 -1.34
CA THR A 173 -3.39 12.56 -0.68
C THR A 173 -2.23 11.57 -0.53
N GLU A 174 -2.02 10.71 -1.48
CA GLU A 174 -1.00 9.66 -1.45
C GLU A 174 -0.42 9.38 -2.84
N ALA A 175 0.62 8.57 -2.93
CA ALA A 175 1.07 7.96 -4.17
C ALA A 175 0.30 6.64 -4.42
N PRO A 176 0.36 6.03 -5.62
CA PRO A 176 -0.37 4.80 -5.95
C PRO A 176 -0.22 3.65 -4.94
N THR A 177 0.96 3.51 -4.36
CA THR A 177 1.28 2.41 -3.44
C THR A 177 1.91 2.87 -2.13
N SER A 178 1.99 4.19 -1.88
CA SER A 178 2.73 4.80 -0.77
C SER A 178 2.00 6.00 -0.20
N ASN A 179 2.14 6.23 1.10
CA ASN A 179 1.68 7.48 1.70
C ASN A 179 2.73 8.58 1.52
N VAL A 180 2.28 9.83 1.46
CA VAL A 180 3.12 11.01 1.31
C VAL A 180 3.35 11.67 2.66
N PHE A 181 4.58 12.11 2.90
CA PHE A 181 4.99 12.97 3.99
C PHE A 181 5.72 14.19 3.45
N ILE A 182 5.49 15.32 4.08
CA ILE A 182 6.08 16.61 3.75
C ILE A 182 6.67 17.21 5.02
N VAL A 183 7.91 17.65 4.98
CA VAL A 183 8.50 18.50 6.04
C VAL A 183 8.39 19.94 5.56
N ASN A 184 7.58 20.73 6.23
CA ASN A 184 7.39 22.12 5.87
C ASN A 184 8.51 23.03 6.38
N ASN A 185 8.47 24.32 6.01
CA ASN A 185 9.50 25.30 6.39
C ASN A 185 9.70 25.47 7.88
N ASN A 186 8.71 25.12 8.69
CA ASN A 186 8.77 25.19 10.15
C ASN A 186 9.28 23.87 10.80
N GLY A 187 9.70 22.91 9.99
CA GLY A 187 10.14 21.57 10.47
C GLY A 187 8.99 20.68 10.95
N THR A 188 7.75 21.00 10.63
CA THR A 188 6.60 20.16 10.96
C THR A 188 6.41 19.08 9.89
N LEU A 189 6.26 17.84 10.33
CA LEU A 189 5.95 16.69 9.48
C LEU A 189 4.45 16.65 9.20
N LEU A 190 4.07 16.70 7.93
CA LEU A 190 2.68 16.69 7.48
C LEU A 190 2.36 15.40 6.73
N THR A 191 1.18 14.83 6.94
CA THR A 191 0.63 13.72 6.14
C THR A 191 -0.88 13.83 6.08
N ALA A 192 -1.48 13.34 5.00
CA ALA A 192 -2.91 13.42 4.76
C ALA A 192 -3.76 12.64 5.80
N PRO A 193 -5.03 13.04 6.02
CA PRO A 193 -5.93 12.38 6.96
C PRO A 193 -6.20 10.93 6.59
N GLU A 194 -6.39 10.07 7.60
CA GLU A 194 -6.62 8.63 7.43
C GLU A 194 -7.83 8.29 6.57
N LYS A 195 -8.87 9.13 6.61
CA LYS A 195 -10.07 8.94 5.80
C LYS A 195 -9.87 9.20 4.30
N GLU A 196 -8.77 9.86 3.93
CA GLU A 196 -8.47 10.28 2.55
C GLU A 196 -7.37 9.42 1.90
N VAL A 197 -6.71 8.53 2.66
CA VAL A 197 -5.60 7.70 2.18
C VAL A 197 -5.68 6.28 2.74
N LEU A 198 -4.90 5.36 2.18
CA LEU A 198 -4.70 4.07 2.80
C LEU A 198 -3.99 4.23 4.15
N TYR A 199 -4.51 3.57 5.18
CA TYR A 199 -3.85 3.50 6.49
C TYR A 199 -2.59 2.63 6.40
N GLY A 200 -1.49 3.25 5.96
CA GLY A 200 -0.20 2.57 5.76
C GLY A 200 0.45 2.15 7.08
N ILE A 201 0.92 0.90 7.16
CA ILE A 201 1.60 0.41 8.37
C ILE A 201 2.94 1.13 8.57
N THR A 202 3.67 1.42 7.49
CA THR A 202 4.87 2.25 7.55
C THR A 202 4.53 3.70 7.95
N ARG A 203 3.45 4.28 7.40
CA ARG A 203 2.96 5.61 7.82
C ARG A 203 2.70 5.66 9.32
N LYS A 204 2.00 4.64 9.87
CA LYS A 204 1.77 4.51 11.32
C LYS A 204 3.10 4.48 12.08
N SER A 205 4.08 3.71 11.62
CA SER A 205 5.40 3.64 12.25
C SER A 205 6.14 4.97 12.24
N ILE A 206 6.08 5.74 11.15
CA ILE A 206 6.70 7.08 11.07
C ILE A 206 6.06 8.05 12.07
N LEU A 207 4.74 8.02 12.21
CA LEU A 207 4.04 8.89 13.17
C LEU A 207 4.38 8.51 14.62
N GLU A 208 4.47 7.21 14.94
CA GLU A 208 4.91 6.73 16.25
C GLU A 208 6.37 7.11 16.56
N ILE A 209 7.25 7.02 15.56
CA ILE A 209 8.65 7.46 15.70
C ILE A 209 8.70 8.98 15.91
N ALA A 210 7.97 9.76 15.15
CA ALA A 210 7.92 11.20 15.28
C ALA A 210 7.47 11.63 16.70
N ASP A 211 6.44 10.98 17.24
CA ASP A 211 5.96 11.22 18.59
C ASP A 211 7.02 10.88 19.64
N ASN A 212 7.64 9.71 19.54
CA ASN A 212 8.69 9.26 20.46
C ASN A 212 9.95 10.16 20.45
N GLU A 213 10.30 10.70 19.29
CA GLU A 213 11.47 11.58 19.09
C GLU A 213 11.15 13.08 19.30
N GLY A 214 9.90 13.40 19.67
CA GLY A 214 9.46 14.79 19.86
C GLY A 214 9.40 15.61 18.57
N ILE A 215 9.33 14.96 17.42
CA ILE A 215 9.16 15.62 16.11
C ILE A 215 7.69 16.01 15.95
N LYS A 216 7.45 17.29 15.75
CA LYS A 216 6.09 17.80 15.55
C LYS A 216 5.50 17.22 14.27
N ALA A 217 4.44 16.42 14.40
CA ALA A 217 3.71 15.87 13.29
C ALA A 217 2.25 16.34 13.29
N LYS A 218 1.67 16.50 12.09
CA LYS A 218 0.26 16.82 11.89
C LYS A 218 -0.35 15.93 10.83
N VAL A 219 -1.54 15.43 11.12
CA VAL A 219 -2.38 14.68 10.22
C VAL A 219 -3.53 15.60 9.79
N GLU A 220 -3.35 16.27 8.67
CA GLU A 220 -4.29 17.28 8.17
C GLU A 220 -4.30 17.32 6.65
N ARG A 221 -5.30 17.97 6.05
CA ARG A 221 -5.33 18.22 4.60
C ARG A 221 -4.15 19.07 4.19
N ILE A 222 -3.43 18.65 3.19
CA ILE A 222 -2.20 19.28 2.73
C ILE A 222 -2.48 20.04 1.43
N PRO A 223 -2.53 21.38 1.43
CA PRO A 223 -2.67 22.15 0.20
C PRO A 223 -1.42 22.01 -0.67
N LEU A 224 -1.60 22.18 -1.97
CA LEU A 224 -0.51 22.08 -2.94
C LEU A 224 0.68 22.99 -2.62
N SER A 225 0.42 24.16 -2.06
CA SER A 225 1.46 25.12 -1.67
C SER A 225 2.44 24.56 -0.62
N GLU A 226 2.01 23.64 0.24
CA GLU A 226 2.92 22.97 1.19
C GLU A 226 3.92 22.05 0.47
N LEU A 227 3.50 21.40 -0.63
CA LEU A 227 4.40 20.58 -1.44
C LEU A 227 5.40 21.46 -2.21
N GLU A 228 4.94 22.57 -2.79
CA GLU A 228 5.78 23.48 -3.58
C GLU A 228 6.84 24.18 -2.72
N ASN A 229 6.55 24.39 -1.43
CA ASN A 229 7.43 25.05 -0.47
C ASN A 229 8.04 24.07 0.55
N ALA A 230 7.98 22.78 0.30
CA ALA A 230 8.51 21.77 1.22
C ALA A 230 10.03 21.85 1.34
N LYS A 231 10.54 21.64 2.57
CA LYS A 231 11.97 21.38 2.77
C LYS A 231 12.35 19.98 2.34
N GLU A 232 11.48 19.01 2.65
CA GLU A 232 11.68 17.62 2.31
C GLU A 232 10.33 16.99 1.95
N VAL A 233 10.36 16.09 0.98
CA VAL A 233 9.23 15.23 0.62
C VAL A 233 9.72 13.79 0.59
N PHE A 234 8.95 12.88 1.16
CA PHE A 234 9.22 11.46 1.04
C PHE A 234 7.94 10.66 1.01
N ILE A 235 8.03 9.47 0.44
CA ILE A 235 6.93 8.52 0.42
C ILE A 235 7.25 7.28 1.24
N THR A 236 6.20 6.63 1.77
CA THR A 236 6.36 5.46 2.66
C THR A 236 5.52 4.28 2.23
N SER A 237 6.11 3.09 2.22
CA SER A 237 5.41 1.84 1.96
C SER A 237 6.09 0.66 2.65
N SER A 238 5.43 -0.49 2.68
CA SER A 238 6.04 -1.73 3.18
C SER A 238 7.10 -2.32 2.26
N SER A 239 7.24 -1.85 1.01
CA SER A 239 8.22 -2.38 0.04
C SER A 239 9.57 -1.69 0.10
N HIS A 240 9.60 -0.38 0.40
CA HIS A 240 10.83 0.41 0.42
C HIS A 240 10.94 1.31 1.67
N PHE A 241 10.05 1.15 2.64
CA PHE A 241 9.95 1.89 3.91
C PHE A 241 9.86 3.40 3.69
N VAL A 242 10.97 4.08 3.53
CA VAL A 242 11.08 5.53 3.28
C VAL A 242 11.85 5.73 1.99
N CYS A 243 11.31 6.55 1.09
CA CYS A 243 11.96 6.91 -0.16
C CYS A 243 11.85 8.43 -0.37
N PRO A 244 12.97 9.16 -0.44
CA PRO A 244 12.98 10.58 -0.74
C PRO A 244 12.42 10.89 -2.13
N VAL A 245 11.82 12.07 -2.25
CA VAL A 245 11.32 12.66 -3.50
C VAL A 245 12.15 13.88 -3.84
N ILE A 246 12.53 14.02 -5.11
CA ILE A 246 13.32 15.13 -5.67
C ILE A 246 12.54 15.83 -6.78
#